data_e7445c843f52fd3586ad66879bfdcd9a
#
_entry.id   e7445c843f52fd3586ad66879bfdcd9a
#
_cell.length_a   1.000
_cell.length_b   1.000
_cell.length_c   1.000
_cell.angle_alpha   90.00
_cell.angle_beta   90.00
_cell.angle_gamma   90.00
#
_symmetry.space_group_name_H-M   'P 1'
#
loop_
_entity.id
_entity.type
_entity.pdbx_description
1 polymer ?
#
loop_
_entity_poly.entity_id
_entity_poly.type
_entity_poly.pdbx_seq_one_letter_code
_entity_poly.pdbx_strand_id
1 'polypeptide(L)'
;MSRPILLLSFVFSTFLTLISCCAEPSSSSSPEETAANRNLLRAMELVDAGVRNYFSGGSMSMARYYNPYTESASGERGSVWMYTSSIEAVNAIMHTLVTQKNLGDSSMYDKYFDKYSDLQRKLFEGAQYYKGTFTLVSYTQTKEWSVYAVNRAGAPGTADVSGVMNVYDDQQWLIREWIEAYRLTGDERYLHEAEYLCEYVLDGWDCTLNNSGKEYGGITWGPGYVTKHSCSNGPFISPLVWLHEIYKDSEATVTYGYIKPDKSRASKTVKKSEYYLEFAKKVYDFQRSNLMRSDGVYDDMLGGDDTQGQVVYEEVGGKRYRKHTNLYNRVGPAYSYNSGTMLSGASDLYRVTRDGKYLSDLQNLVSSSFRYFAKLDADKPGFYSYDISDFNNWFNGVLMRGYFDAYKYDISAETPLESFQANLDYAWDKYLYSSMLPTNLLLGWGADRSKQNVEGMFVFAFAAEYAVLARYKTEY
;
A
#
# COMPACT_ATOMS: atom_id res chain seq x y z
N MET A 1 -8.35 54.75 -82.97
CA MET A 1 -8.95 55.25 -81.76
C MET A 1 -8.68 54.21 -80.65
N SER A 2 -7.67 54.40 -79.90
CA SER A 2 -7.44 53.63 -78.64
C SER A 2 -6.28 54.28 -77.90
N ARG A 3 -6.52 54.85 -76.74
CA ARG A 3 -5.55 55.46 -75.87
C ARG A 3 -4.88 54.39 -75.02
N PRO A 4 -3.59 54.47 -74.72
CA PRO A 4 -2.92 53.59 -73.78
C PRO A 4 -3.09 54.06 -72.33
N ILE A 5 -3.27 53.14 -71.41
CA ILE A 5 -3.33 53.34 -69.97
C ILE A 5 -1.89 53.17 -69.41
N LEU A 6 -1.43 54.20 -68.73
CA LEU A 6 -0.15 54.20 -67.95
C LEU A 6 -0.30 53.40 -66.70
N LEU A 7 0.55 52.37 -66.50
CA LEU A 7 0.71 51.66 -65.19
C LEU A 7 1.77 52.34 -64.38
N LEU A 8 1.38 52.91 -63.24
CA LEU A 8 2.27 53.42 -62.22
C LEU A 8 2.64 52.27 -61.26
N SER A 9 3.91 51.90 -61.24
CA SER A 9 4.44 50.91 -60.29
C SER A 9 4.77 51.61 -58.95
N PHE A 10 4.04 51.27 -57.92
CA PHE A 10 4.39 51.59 -56.52
C PHE A 10 5.31 50.51 -55.93
N VAL A 11 6.52 50.85 -55.65
CA VAL A 11 7.46 50.01 -54.86
C VAL A 11 7.15 50.23 -53.39
N PHE A 12 6.55 49.20 -52.74
CA PHE A 12 6.42 49.18 -51.30
C PHE A 12 7.67 48.47 -50.73
N SER A 13 8.52 49.26 -50.08
CA SER A 13 9.63 48.75 -49.27
C SER A 13 9.07 48.32 -47.91
N THR A 14 8.91 46.98 -47.69
CA THR A 14 8.57 46.43 -46.39
C THR A 14 9.84 46.24 -45.55
N PHE A 15 10.01 47.10 -44.55
CA PHE A 15 10.94 46.86 -43.48
C PHE A 15 10.43 45.70 -42.64
N LEU A 16 11.06 44.52 -42.72
CA LEU A 16 10.89 43.44 -41.77
C LEU A 16 11.72 43.77 -40.52
N THR A 17 11.07 44.26 -39.47
CA THR A 17 11.64 44.27 -38.13
C THR A 17 11.59 42.82 -37.57
N LEU A 18 12.74 42.18 -37.55
CA LEU A 18 12.95 40.95 -36.82
C LEU A 18 12.85 41.29 -35.31
N ILE A 19 11.68 41.01 -34.71
CA ILE A 19 11.56 40.94 -33.25
C ILE A 19 12.22 39.60 -32.85
N SER A 20 13.47 39.71 -32.42
CA SER A 20 14.13 38.60 -31.68
C SER A 20 13.41 38.45 -30.34
N CYS A 21 12.47 37.50 -30.24
CA CYS A 21 12.05 37.00 -28.93
C CYS A 21 13.23 36.27 -28.33
N CYS A 22 14.03 36.99 -27.51
CA CYS A 22 14.82 36.36 -26.51
C CYS A 22 13.82 35.70 -25.53
N ALA A 23 13.57 34.41 -25.64
CA ALA A 23 13.04 33.62 -24.55
C ALA A 23 14.05 33.79 -23.42
N GLU A 24 13.64 34.42 -22.32
CA GLU A 24 14.39 34.37 -21.09
C GLU A 24 14.60 32.91 -20.74
N PRO A 25 15.82 32.50 -20.34
CA PRO A 25 16.00 31.15 -19.86
C PRO A 25 15.08 31.01 -18.63
N SER A 26 14.14 30.05 -18.67
CA SER A 26 13.41 29.65 -17.50
C SER A 26 14.42 29.46 -16.37
N SER A 27 14.30 30.26 -15.30
CA SER A 27 15.12 30.12 -14.11
C SER A 27 14.98 28.67 -13.68
N SER A 28 16.02 27.86 -13.86
CA SER A 28 16.11 26.53 -13.28
C SER A 28 16.13 26.77 -11.78
N SER A 29 14.99 26.58 -11.11
CA SER A 29 14.95 26.49 -9.65
C SER A 29 16.00 25.48 -9.25
N SER A 30 16.76 25.77 -8.17
CA SER A 30 17.70 24.78 -7.64
C SER A 30 16.95 23.47 -7.40
N PRO A 31 17.58 22.30 -7.54
CA PRO A 31 16.92 21.00 -7.32
C PRO A 31 16.15 20.90 -5.98
N GLU A 32 16.51 21.71 -5.00
CA GLU A 32 15.88 21.79 -3.67
C GLU A 32 14.57 22.61 -3.64
N GLU A 33 14.25 23.37 -4.68
CA GLU A 33 13.09 24.29 -4.69
C GLU A 33 11.80 23.69 -5.27
N THR A 34 11.85 22.56 -5.96
CA THR A 34 10.64 21.96 -6.52
C THR A 34 9.70 21.41 -5.45
N ALA A 35 8.38 21.42 -5.70
CA ALA A 35 7.39 20.82 -4.79
C ALA A 35 7.66 19.33 -4.54
N ALA A 36 8.12 18.63 -5.58
CA ALA A 36 8.51 17.21 -5.49
C ALA A 36 9.68 17.01 -4.51
N ASN A 37 10.76 17.79 -4.66
CA ASN A 37 11.94 17.69 -3.79
C ASN A 37 11.63 18.13 -2.36
N ARG A 38 10.82 19.18 -2.17
CA ARG A 38 10.37 19.59 -0.85
C ARG A 38 9.62 18.48 -0.11
N ASN A 39 8.66 17.82 -0.78
CA ASN A 39 7.95 16.69 -0.21
C ASN A 39 8.89 15.52 0.10
N LEU A 40 9.81 15.20 -0.80
CA LEU A 40 10.77 14.13 -0.61
C LEU A 40 11.71 14.39 0.58
N LEU A 41 12.22 15.60 0.73
CA LEU A 41 13.06 16.00 1.87
C LEU A 41 12.30 15.93 3.19
N ARG A 42 11.02 16.33 3.22
CA ARG A 42 10.16 16.20 4.40
C ARG A 42 9.92 14.73 4.77
N ALA A 43 9.67 13.87 3.76
CA ALA A 43 9.59 12.43 3.99
C ALA A 43 10.86 11.86 4.61
N MET A 44 12.01 12.24 4.09
CA MET A 44 13.32 11.84 4.61
C MET A 44 13.55 12.33 6.05
N GLU A 45 13.19 13.57 6.36
CA GLU A 45 13.31 14.14 7.71
C GLU A 45 12.46 13.35 8.73
N LEU A 46 11.21 13.02 8.37
CA LEU A 46 10.33 12.22 9.21
C LEU A 46 10.86 10.79 9.41
N VAL A 47 11.34 10.12 8.35
CA VAL A 47 11.95 8.78 8.47
C VAL A 47 13.19 8.81 9.35
N ASP A 48 14.08 9.78 9.16
CA ASP A 48 15.31 9.90 9.95
C ASP A 48 14.99 10.15 11.44
N ALA A 49 13.99 10.99 11.73
CA ALA A 49 13.50 11.21 13.08
C ALA A 49 12.84 9.96 13.66
N GLY A 50 12.02 9.27 12.87
CA GLY A 50 11.38 8.02 13.24
C GLY A 50 12.41 6.94 13.61
N VAL A 51 13.42 6.73 12.77
CA VAL A 51 14.48 5.76 13.05
C VAL A 51 15.25 6.14 14.32
N ARG A 52 15.64 7.41 14.48
CA ARG A 52 16.39 7.87 15.65
C ARG A 52 15.60 7.72 16.96
N ASN A 53 14.31 8.01 16.93
CA ASN A 53 13.48 8.14 18.13
C ASN A 53 12.79 6.84 18.55
N TYR A 54 12.44 5.97 17.60
CA TYR A 54 11.67 4.75 17.88
C TYR A 54 12.51 3.47 17.84
N PHE A 55 13.63 3.44 17.09
CA PHE A 55 14.41 2.21 16.96
C PHE A 55 15.57 2.15 17.93
N SER A 56 15.82 0.96 18.44
CA SER A 56 16.91 0.70 19.39
C SER A 56 17.69 -0.55 19.03
N GLY A 57 19.01 -0.48 19.26
CA GLY A 57 19.95 -1.57 19.05
C GLY A 57 20.16 -1.95 17.59
N GLY A 58 21.17 -2.79 17.33
CA GLY A 58 21.48 -3.27 15.98
C GLY A 58 20.41 -4.19 15.38
N SER A 59 19.47 -4.67 16.19
CA SER A 59 18.35 -5.52 15.77
C SER A 59 17.12 -4.74 15.31
N MET A 60 17.21 -3.43 15.18
CA MET A 60 16.11 -2.55 14.73
C MET A 60 14.81 -2.80 15.52
N SER A 61 14.87 -2.76 16.86
CA SER A 61 13.71 -2.96 17.72
C SER A 61 12.90 -1.67 17.86
N MET A 62 11.68 -1.64 17.31
CA MET A 62 10.81 -0.46 17.29
C MET A 62 10.01 -0.33 18.58
N ALA A 63 10.06 0.83 19.24
CA ALA A 63 9.11 1.23 20.27
C ALA A 63 7.77 1.61 19.64
N ARG A 64 6.65 1.38 20.35
CA ARG A 64 5.33 1.75 19.85
C ARG A 64 5.10 3.26 19.85
N TYR A 65 5.46 3.93 20.94
CA TYR A 65 5.23 5.36 21.16
C TYR A 65 6.53 6.11 21.45
N TYR A 66 6.53 7.39 21.06
CA TYR A 66 7.55 8.36 21.45
C TYR A 66 6.90 9.72 21.76
N ASN A 67 7.38 10.38 22.80
CA ASN A 67 6.94 11.74 23.14
C ASN A 67 8.06 12.74 22.83
N PRO A 68 7.86 13.66 21.86
CA PRO A 68 8.92 14.59 21.45
C PRO A 68 9.22 15.68 22.47
N TYR A 69 8.33 15.92 23.43
CA TYR A 69 8.53 16.93 24.49
C TYR A 69 9.27 16.39 25.70
N THR A 70 9.13 15.11 26.00
CA THR A 70 9.88 14.45 27.07
C THR A 70 11.06 13.64 26.53
N GLU A 71 11.23 13.59 25.22
CA GLU A 71 12.29 12.86 24.51
C GLU A 71 12.39 11.40 24.94
N SER A 72 11.24 10.75 25.15
CA SER A 72 11.18 9.39 25.70
C SER A 72 10.36 8.45 24.83
N ALA A 73 10.93 7.28 24.53
CA ALA A 73 10.25 6.16 23.89
C ALA A 73 9.56 5.28 24.93
N SER A 74 8.44 4.67 24.55
CA SER A 74 7.75 3.70 25.40
C SER A 74 8.53 2.40 25.53
N GLY A 75 8.31 1.65 26.61
CA GLY A 75 8.78 0.28 26.74
C GLY A 75 7.98 -0.73 25.89
N GLU A 76 6.80 -0.34 25.41
CA GLU A 76 5.96 -1.16 24.55
C GLU A 76 6.58 -1.24 23.15
N ARG A 77 6.56 -2.42 22.54
CA ARG A 77 7.11 -2.66 21.21
C ARG A 77 6.03 -2.55 20.15
N GLY A 78 6.38 -2.04 18.99
CA GLY A 78 5.52 -2.06 17.81
C GLY A 78 5.23 -3.49 17.36
N SER A 79 3.99 -3.75 16.92
CA SER A 79 3.64 -4.99 16.23
C SER A 79 4.35 -5.08 14.88
N VAL A 80 4.29 -6.24 14.23
CA VAL A 80 4.84 -6.42 12.88
C VAL A 80 4.20 -5.47 11.86
N TRP A 81 2.90 -5.22 11.98
CA TRP A 81 2.20 -4.25 11.14
C TRP A 81 2.75 -2.82 11.32
N MET A 82 2.92 -2.37 12.59
CA MET A 82 3.54 -1.07 12.87
C MET A 82 4.98 -0.99 12.35
N TYR A 83 5.72 -2.09 12.48
CA TYR A 83 7.08 -2.20 11.93
C TYR A 83 7.08 -2.07 10.40
N THR A 84 6.09 -2.68 9.71
CA THR A 84 5.96 -2.65 8.26
C THR A 84 5.72 -1.24 7.73
N SER A 85 5.08 -0.33 8.49
CA SER A 85 4.93 1.06 8.08
C SER A 85 6.27 1.77 7.85
N SER A 86 7.32 1.40 8.60
CA SER A 86 8.67 1.94 8.40
C SER A 86 9.29 1.44 7.09
N ILE A 87 9.03 0.20 6.73
CA ILE A 87 9.48 -0.40 5.46
C ILE A 87 8.78 0.29 4.29
N GLU A 88 7.46 0.52 4.41
CA GLU A 88 6.65 1.24 3.43
C GLU A 88 7.19 2.66 3.18
N ALA A 89 7.49 3.41 4.25
CA ALA A 89 8.02 4.78 4.13
C ALA A 89 9.38 4.82 3.42
N VAL A 90 10.26 3.88 3.74
CA VAL A 90 11.58 3.77 3.10
C VAL A 90 11.45 3.40 1.64
N ASN A 91 10.60 2.43 1.29
CA ASN A 91 10.31 2.06 -0.09
C ASN A 91 9.71 3.22 -0.89
N ALA A 92 8.78 3.99 -0.31
CA ALA A 92 8.17 5.15 -0.97
C ALA A 92 9.22 6.23 -1.30
N ILE A 93 10.16 6.51 -0.38
CA ILE A 93 11.30 7.41 -0.63
C ILE A 93 12.17 6.87 -1.77
N MET A 94 12.59 5.60 -1.70
CA MET A 94 13.44 4.98 -2.72
C MET A 94 12.76 4.97 -4.09
N HIS A 95 11.45 4.70 -4.14
CA HIS A 95 10.69 4.72 -5.38
C HIS A 95 10.67 6.11 -6.01
N THR A 96 10.46 7.15 -5.21
CA THR A 96 10.51 8.54 -5.70
C THR A 96 11.88 8.89 -6.25
N LEU A 97 12.96 8.51 -5.55
CA LEU A 97 14.35 8.72 -6.03
C LEU A 97 14.61 8.03 -7.37
N VAL A 98 14.16 6.77 -7.52
CA VAL A 98 14.27 6.02 -8.77
C VAL A 98 13.42 6.66 -9.88
N THR A 99 12.22 7.14 -9.55
CA THR A 99 11.35 7.82 -10.52
C THR A 99 11.98 9.10 -11.04
N GLN A 100 12.52 9.96 -10.18
CA GLN A 100 13.24 11.17 -10.57
C GLN A 100 14.42 10.86 -11.49
N LYS A 101 15.25 9.88 -11.12
CA LYS A 101 16.38 9.43 -11.94
C LYS A 101 15.94 8.96 -13.32
N ASN A 102 14.88 8.16 -13.39
CA ASN A 102 14.37 7.63 -14.66
C ASN A 102 13.77 8.74 -15.56
N LEU A 103 13.34 9.85 -14.98
CA LEU A 103 12.87 11.04 -15.69
C LEU A 103 13.99 12.04 -15.99
N GLY A 104 15.25 11.72 -15.67
CA GLY A 104 16.44 12.47 -16.06
C GLY A 104 17.07 13.33 -14.96
N ASP A 105 16.53 13.33 -13.74
CA ASP A 105 17.15 14.00 -12.58
C ASP A 105 17.68 12.97 -11.57
N SER A 106 18.99 12.72 -11.61
CA SER A 106 19.64 11.78 -10.68
C SER A 106 20.14 12.45 -9.40
N SER A 107 20.01 13.76 -9.25
CA SER A 107 20.67 14.53 -8.18
C SER A 107 20.32 14.03 -6.77
N MET A 108 19.03 13.81 -6.49
CA MET A 108 18.56 13.28 -5.22
C MET A 108 18.87 11.79 -5.08
N TYR A 109 18.76 11.03 -6.17
CA TYR A 109 19.11 9.60 -6.19
C TYR A 109 20.57 9.37 -5.80
N ASP A 110 21.51 10.05 -6.48
CA ASP A 110 22.95 9.90 -6.26
C ASP A 110 23.37 10.27 -4.81
N LYS A 111 22.60 11.17 -4.18
CA LYS A 111 22.88 11.64 -2.83
C LYS A 111 22.30 10.73 -1.73
N TYR A 112 21.13 10.13 -1.96
CA TYR A 112 20.35 9.53 -0.86
C TYR A 112 19.99 8.05 -1.04
N PHE A 113 20.03 7.48 -2.26
CA PHE A 113 19.54 6.13 -2.50
C PHE A 113 20.25 5.07 -1.65
N ASP A 114 21.57 5.11 -1.59
CA ASP A 114 22.36 4.14 -0.84
C ASP A 114 22.05 4.15 0.65
N LYS A 115 21.78 5.33 1.23
CA LYS A 115 21.37 5.46 2.64
C LYS A 115 20.07 4.72 2.93
N TYR A 116 19.05 4.92 2.09
CA TYR A 116 17.75 4.29 2.31
C TYR A 116 17.73 2.82 1.91
N SER A 117 18.52 2.42 0.93
CA SER A 117 18.75 1.00 0.58
C SER A 117 19.43 0.23 1.73
N ASP A 118 20.43 0.84 2.39
CA ASP A 118 21.04 0.23 3.60
C ASP A 118 20.06 0.18 4.78
N LEU A 119 19.23 1.21 4.97
CA LEU A 119 18.17 1.19 5.97
C LEU A 119 17.14 0.09 5.68
N GLN A 120 16.73 -0.05 4.41
CA GLN A 120 15.82 -1.12 3.99
C GLN A 120 16.36 -2.52 4.31
N ARG A 121 17.64 -2.75 4.03
CA ARG A 121 18.32 -4.00 4.38
C ARG A 121 18.30 -4.26 5.90
N LYS A 122 18.57 -3.24 6.72
CA LYS A 122 18.51 -3.35 8.19
C LYS A 122 17.09 -3.64 8.69
N LEU A 123 16.07 -3.05 8.07
CA LEU A 123 14.67 -3.32 8.40
C LEU A 123 14.30 -4.77 8.03
N PHE A 124 14.75 -5.28 6.88
CA PHE A 124 14.56 -6.69 6.51
C PHE A 124 15.18 -7.66 7.53
N GLU A 125 16.40 -7.40 7.95
CA GLU A 125 17.07 -8.19 8.98
C GLU A 125 16.36 -8.08 10.35
N GLY A 126 15.89 -6.88 10.72
CA GLY A 126 15.13 -6.65 11.94
C GLY A 126 13.74 -7.30 11.93
N ALA A 127 13.11 -7.45 10.78
CA ALA A 127 11.82 -8.13 10.63
C ALA A 127 11.92 -9.62 11.01
N GLN A 128 13.09 -10.25 10.88
CA GLN A 128 13.28 -11.67 11.22
C GLN A 128 12.98 -11.99 12.70
N TYR A 129 12.97 -10.98 13.57
CA TYR A 129 12.58 -11.13 14.97
C TYR A 129 11.07 -11.34 15.18
N TYR A 130 10.26 -11.10 14.15
CA TYR A 130 8.82 -11.41 14.13
C TYR A 130 8.54 -12.80 13.53
N LYS A 131 9.53 -13.51 12.96
CA LYS A 131 9.32 -14.84 12.37
C LYS A 131 9.28 -15.95 13.40
N GLY A 132 8.44 -16.94 13.12
CA GLY A 132 8.35 -18.19 13.85
C GLY A 132 7.85 -19.30 12.92
N THR A 133 7.87 -20.54 13.41
CA THR A 133 7.52 -21.72 12.63
C THR A 133 6.39 -22.50 13.29
N PHE A 134 5.42 -22.94 12.49
CA PHE A 134 4.30 -23.76 12.95
C PHE A 134 3.77 -24.66 11.83
N THR A 135 3.03 -25.70 12.21
CA THR A 135 2.35 -26.58 11.24
C THR A 135 0.90 -26.14 11.05
N LEU A 136 0.51 -25.88 9.79
CA LEU A 136 -0.84 -25.52 9.40
C LEU A 136 -1.53 -26.67 8.67
N VAL A 137 -2.76 -26.97 9.08
CA VAL A 137 -3.71 -27.78 8.31
C VAL A 137 -4.61 -26.83 7.53
N SER A 138 -4.39 -26.77 6.22
CA SER A 138 -5.16 -25.92 5.29
C SER A 138 -6.32 -26.68 4.60
N TYR A 139 -6.92 -26.07 3.59
CA TYR A 139 -7.99 -26.72 2.81
C TYR A 139 -7.48 -27.88 1.93
N THR A 140 -6.17 -27.89 1.59
CA THR A 140 -5.60 -28.85 0.63
C THR A 140 -4.44 -29.67 1.17
N GLN A 141 -3.77 -29.24 2.25
CA GLN A 141 -2.57 -29.90 2.75
C GLN A 141 -2.33 -29.63 4.25
N THR A 142 -1.34 -30.35 4.80
CA THR A 142 -0.69 -30.02 6.07
C THR A 142 0.75 -29.71 5.78
N LYS A 143 1.20 -28.49 6.12
CA LYS A 143 2.56 -28.01 5.83
C LYS A 143 3.10 -27.18 6.98
N GLU A 144 4.41 -27.27 7.21
CA GLU A 144 5.14 -26.39 8.10
C GLU A 144 5.47 -25.07 7.40
N TRP A 145 5.21 -23.96 8.09
CA TRP A 145 5.41 -22.61 7.60
C TRP A 145 6.24 -21.78 8.58
N SER A 146 7.19 -20.99 8.04
CA SER A 146 7.92 -19.97 8.79
C SER A 146 7.42 -18.59 8.39
N VAL A 147 6.63 -17.94 9.24
CA VAL A 147 5.87 -16.72 8.92
C VAL A 147 5.99 -15.68 10.03
N TYR A 148 5.40 -14.52 9.83
CA TYR A 148 5.52 -13.40 10.77
C TYR A 148 4.38 -13.42 11.79
N ALA A 149 4.75 -13.28 13.06
CA ALA A 149 3.83 -13.09 14.18
C ALA A 149 3.49 -11.60 14.36
N VAL A 150 2.36 -11.33 15.00
CA VAL A 150 1.99 -9.99 15.47
C VAL A 150 3.07 -9.40 16.37
N ASN A 151 3.61 -10.19 17.29
CA ASN A 151 4.54 -9.74 18.32
C ASN A 151 5.99 -10.12 18.02
N ARG A 152 6.90 -9.21 18.35
CA ARG A 152 8.35 -9.39 18.24
C ARG A 152 8.88 -10.34 19.32
N ALA A 153 9.74 -11.27 18.91
CA ALA A 153 10.48 -12.15 19.83
C ALA A 153 11.85 -11.55 20.25
N GLY A 154 12.48 -12.22 21.21
CA GLY A 154 13.83 -11.87 21.68
C GLY A 154 14.97 -12.29 20.75
N ALA A 155 14.72 -13.26 19.84
CA ALA A 155 15.69 -13.76 18.87
C ALA A 155 15.00 -14.00 17.50
N PRO A 156 15.74 -13.92 16.38
CA PRO A 156 15.20 -14.19 15.05
C PRO A 156 14.64 -15.62 14.95
N GLY A 157 13.51 -15.78 14.29
CA GLY A 157 12.90 -17.09 14.03
C GLY A 157 12.21 -17.75 15.23
N THR A 158 12.09 -17.05 16.37
CA THR A 158 11.53 -17.63 17.61
C THR A 158 10.20 -17.03 18.04
N ALA A 159 9.54 -16.25 17.16
CA ALA A 159 8.25 -15.65 17.49
C ALA A 159 7.14 -16.70 17.60
N ASP A 160 6.17 -16.45 18.45
CA ASP A 160 4.97 -17.28 18.54
C ASP A 160 4.00 -16.92 17.41
N VAL A 161 3.86 -17.83 16.47
CA VAL A 161 2.97 -17.72 15.30
C VAL A 161 1.75 -18.64 15.40
N SER A 162 1.50 -19.24 16.56
CA SER A 162 0.39 -20.19 16.78
C SER A 162 -0.96 -19.47 16.83
N GLY A 163 -2.00 -20.16 16.36
CA GLY A 163 -3.41 -19.73 16.46
C GLY A 163 -3.65 -18.32 15.90
N VAL A 164 -4.04 -17.41 16.78
CA VAL A 164 -4.37 -16.01 16.46
C VAL A 164 -3.15 -15.08 16.43
N MET A 165 -1.96 -15.59 16.76
CA MET A 165 -0.73 -14.79 16.83
C MET A 165 -0.12 -14.51 15.45
N ASN A 166 -0.67 -15.07 14.38
CA ASN A 166 -0.34 -14.70 13.02
C ASN A 166 -1.61 -14.48 12.21
N VAL A 167 -1.63 -13.43 11.40
CA VAL A 167 -2.74 -13.06 10.53
C VAL A 167 -2.25 -12.91 9.09
N TYR A 168 -3.14 -13.16 8.13
CA TYR A 168 -2.73 -13.15 6.72
C TYR A 168 -2.51 -11.73 6.18
N ASP A 169 -3.17 -10.72 6.72
CA ASP A 169 -2.97 -9.32 6.31
C ASP A 169 -1.58 -8.80 6.64
N ASP A 170 -1.04 -9.10 7.83
CA ASP A 170 0.35 -8.75 8.20
C ASP A 170 1.36 -9.32 7.18
N GLN A 171 1.14 -10.55 6.70
CA GLN A 171 1.96 -11.14 5.65
C GLN A 171 1.79 -10.39 4.32
N GLN A 172 0.55 -10.00 3.97
CA GLN A 172 0.26 -9.32 2.70
C GLN A 172 0.90 -7.93 2.63
N TRP A 173 0.90 -7.18 3.73
CA TRP A 173 1.61 -5.90 3.80
C TRP A 173 3.11 -6.09 3.63
N LEU A 174 3.71 -7.11 4.25
CA LEU A 174 5.11 -7.45 4.06
C LEU A 174 5.41 -7.93 2.63
N ILE A 175 4.55 -8.78 2.02
CA ILE A 175 4.69 -9.21 0.62
C ILE A 175 4.78 -7.99 -0.29
N ARG A 176 3.87 -7.03 -0.13
CA ARG A 176 3.86 -5.80 -0.91
C ARG A 176 5.20 -5.06 -0.80
N GLU A 177 5.67 -4.88 0.42
CA GLU A 177 6.88 -4.11 0.66
C GLU A 177 8.16 -4.84 0.20
N TRP A 178 8.19 -6.17 0.31
CA TRP A 178 9.32 -6.95 -0.21
C TRP A 178 9.36 -6.99 -1.73
N ILE A 179 8.22 -7.05 -2.43
CA ILE A 179 8.21 -6.92 -3.91
C ILE A 179 8.69 -5.54 -4.33
N GLU A 180 8.28 -4.48 -3.64
CA GLU A 180 8.80 -3.12 -3.91
C GLU A 180 10.30 -3.03 -3.67
N ALA A 181 10.80 -3.54 -2.56
CA ALA A 181 12.23 -3.56 -2.27
C ALA A 181 13.03 -4.32 -3.35
N TYR A 182 12.51 -5.47 -3.83
CA TYR A 182 13.10 -6.19 -4.95
C TYR A 182 13.15 -5.35 -6.23
N ARG A 183 12.03 -4.72 -6.60
CA ARG A 183 11.95 -3.87 -7.81
C ARG A 183 12.92 -2.70 -7.77
N LEU A 184 13.17 -2.15 -6.58
CA LEU A 184 14.03 -0.99 -6.38
C LEU A 184 15.52 -1.34 -6.31
N THR A 185 15.86 -2.54 -5.82
CA THR A 185 17.25 -2.94 -5.53
C THR A 185 17.78 -4.08 -6.38
N GLY A 186 16.89 -4.92 -6.93
CA GLY A 186 17.26 -6.17 -7.62
C GLY A 186 17.74 -7.28 -6.67
N ASP A 187 17.61 -7.12 -5.35
CA ASP A 187 18.03 -8.13 -4.37
C ASP A 187 16.99 -9.25 -4.27
N GLU A 188 17.37 -10.43 -4.78
CA GLU A 188 16.51 -11.61 -4.85
C GLU A 188 16.01 -12.12 -3.48
N ARG A 189 16.66 -11.75 -2.38
CA ARG A 189 16.22 -12.16 -1.05
C ARG A 189 14.82 -11.62 -0.74
N TYR A 190 14.51 -10.41 -1.19
CA TYR A 190 13.19 -9.82 -1.02
C TYR A 190 12.12 -10.55 -1.84
N LEU A 191 12.44 -10.89 -3.10
CA LEU A 191 11.50 -11.64 -3.96
C LEU A 191 11.22 -13.04 -3.41
N HIS A 192 12.26 -13.76 -2.99
CA HIS A 192 12.10 -15.09 -2.40
C HIS A 192 11.23 -15.07 -1.13
N GLU A 193 11.44 -14.08 -0.26
CA GLU A 193 10.62 -13.90 0.95
C GLU A 193 9.17 -13.59 0.58
N ALA A 194 8.94 -12.67 -0.35
CA ALA A 194 7.61 -12.30 -0.82
C ALA A 194 6.87 -13.49 -1.43
N GLU A 195 7.52 -14.28 -2.28
CA GLU A 195 6.90 -15.46 -2.90
C GLU A 195 6.56 -16.55 -1.88
N TYR A 196 7.45 -16.78 -0.92
CA TYR A 196 7.21 -17.75 0.15
C TYR A 196 5.98 -17.37 0.99
N LEU A 197 5.88 -16.10 1.38
CA LEU A 197 4.72 -15.60 2.10
C LEU A 197 3.45 -15.61 1.23
N CYS A 198 3.59 -15.33 -0.08
CA CYS A 198 2.48 -15.39 -1.03
C CYS A 198 1.92 -16.81 -1.13
N GLU A 199 2.79 -17.84 -1.19
CA GLU A 199 2.37 -19.26 -1.17
C GLU A 199 1.61 -19.58 0.13
N TYR A 200 2.10 -19.10 1.28
CA TYR A 200 1.43 -19.27 2.56
C TYR A 200 0.04 -18.64 2.60
N VAL A 201 -0.10 -17.40 2.14
CA VAL A 201 -1.39 -16.70 2.12
C VAL A 201 -2.37 -17.35 1.17
N LEU A 202 -1.91 -17.81 -0.01
CA LEU A 202 -2.76 -18.53 -0.99
C LEU A 202 -3.14 -19.94 -0.54
N ASP A 203 -2.36 -20.59 0.31
CA ASP A 203 -2.77 -21.84 0.99
C ASP A 203 -3.96 -21.60 1.94
N GLY A 204 -4.18 -20.36 2.38
CA GLY A 204 -5.35 -19.90 3.13
C GLY A 204 -6.58 -19.53 2.29
N TRP A 205 -6.49 -19.59 0.94
CA TRP A 205 -7.65 -19.38 0.07
C TRP A 205 -8.69 -20.50 0.22
N ASP A 206 -9.94 -20.14 0.46
CA ASP A 206 -11.03 -21.10 0.60
C ASP A 206 -11.44 -21.70 -0.77
N CYS A 207 -10.72 -22.72 -1.17
CA CYS A 207 -10.97 -23.45 -2.42
C CYS A 207 -12.02 -24.56 -2.28
N THR A 208 -12.75 -24.65 -1.15
CA THR A 208 -13.86 -25.59 -1.00
C THR A 208 -15.00 -25.25 -1.93
N LEU A 209 -15.68 -26.29 -2.41
CA LEU A 209 -16.70 -26.15 -3.46
C LEU A 209 -18.11 -26.03 -2.85
N ASN A 210 -18.86 -25.07 -3.34
CA ASN A 210 -20.30 -24.97 -3.06
C ASN A 210 -21.12 -26.00 -3.87
N ASN A 211 -22.45 -25.99 -3.70
CA ASN A 211 -23.34 -26.92 -4.38
C ASN A 211 -23.35 -26.78 -5.92
N SER A 212 -22.90 -25.68 -6.47
CA SER A 212 -22.75 -25.47 -7.94
C SER A 212 -21.36 -25.83 -8.46
N GLY A 213 -20.48 -26.37 -7.62
CA GLY A 213 -19.09 -26.70 -7.98
C GLY A 213 -18.14 -25.53 -8.10
N LYS A 214 -18.53 -24.35 -7.62
CA LYS A 214 -17.67 -23.16 -7.57
C LYS A 214 -17.00 -23.05 -6.19
N GLU A 215 -15.76 -22.53 -6.17
CA GLU A 215 -15.06 -22.20 -4.93
C GLU A 215 -15.86 -21.17 -4.13
N TYR A 216 -15.90 -21.31 -2.81
CA TYR A 216 -16.44 -20.27 -1.93
C TYR A 216 -15.58 -19.00 -1.97
N GLY A 217 -14.28 -19.18 -2.05
CA GLY A 217 -13.33 -18.07 -2.18
C GLY A 217 -13.10 -17.27 -0.91
N GLY A 218 -12.18 -16.32 -1.02
CA GLY A 218 -11.76 -15.41 0.04
C GLY A 218 -10.77 -16.04 1.01
N ILE A 219 -10.00 -15.15 1.64
CA ILE A 219 -8.97 -15.47 2.63
C ILE A 219 -9.50 -15.00 3.99
N THR A 220 -9.39 -15.85 5.01
CA THR A 220 -9.78 -15.50 6.38
C THR A 220 -8.77 -14.50 6.98
N TRP A 221 -9.10 -13.84 8.09
CA TRP A 221 -8.17 -12.91 8.73
C TRP A 221 -6.83 -13.58 9.09
N GLY A 222 -6.89 -14.81 9.53
CA GLY A 222 -5.71 -15.63 9.79
C GLY A 222 -6.08 -17.10 9.85
N PRO A 223 -5.11 -18.00 10.03
CA PRO A 223 -5.36 -19.43 10.11
C PRO A 223 -6.23 -19.84 11.31
N GLY A 224 -6.19 -19.06 12.40
CA GLY A 224 -7.01 -19.24 13.60
C GLY A 224 -8.40 -18.62 13.53
N TYR A 225 -8.76 -17.98 12.42
CA TYR A 225 -10.02 -17.25 12.25
C TYR A 225 -10.90 -17.89 11.18
N VAL A 226 -12.22 -17.69 11.27
CA VAL A 226 -13.19 -18.12 10.26
C VAL A 226 -13.74 -16.96 9.43
N THR A 227 -13.71 -15.75 9.98
CA THR A 227 -14.17 -14.52 9.31
C THR A 227 -13.21 -14.11 8.19
N LYS A 228 -13.79 -13.57 7.09
CA LYS A 228 -13.03 -13.12 5.90
C LYS A 228 -13.06 -11.60 5.86
N HIS A 229 -11.89 -10.98 6.05
CA HIS A 229 -11.78 -9.54 6.21
C HIS A 229 -11.36 -8.84 4.92
N SER A 230 -11.71 -7.56 4.80
CA SER A 230 -11.19 -6.70 3.74
C SER A 230 -9.67 -6.59 3.81
N CYS A 231 -9.08 -6.51 5.02
CA CYS A 231 -7.64 -6.44 5.21
C CYS A 231 -6.89 -7.70 4.76
N SER A 232 -7.52 -8.88 4.78
CA SER A 232 -6.89 -10.13 4.33
C SER A 232 -7.19 -10.48 2.87
N ASN A 233 -7.85 -9.60 2.12
CA ASN A 233 -8.17 -9.79 0.70
C ASN A 233 -7.70 -8.60 -0.15
N GLY A 234 -8.20 -7.40 0.09
CA GLY A 234 -7.87 -6.20 -0.71
C GLY A 234 -6.37 -5.93 -0.91
N PRO A 235 -5.55 -5.93 0.15
CA PRO A 235 -4.10 -5.65 0.05
C PRO A 235 -3.33 -6.63 -0.83
N PHE A 236 -3.87 -7.81 -1.04
CA PHE A 236 -3.17 -8.88 -1.77
C PHE A 236 -3.26 -8.75 -3.29
N ILE A 237 -4.22 -7.98 -3.81
CA ILE A 237 -4.49 -7.87 -5.25
C ILE A 237 -3.29 -7.30 -6.01
N SER A 238 -2.79 -6.13 -5.61
CA SER A 238 -1.64 -5.47 -6.25
C SER A 238 -0.36 -6.31 -6.20
N PRO A 239 0.05 -6.88 -5.06
CA PRO A 239 1.19 -7.80 -5.00
C PRO A 239 1.10 -8.98 -5.96
N LEU A 240 -0.08 -9.59 -6.10
CA LEU A 240 -0.29 -10.68 -7.05
C LEU A 240 -0.15 -10.21 -8.50
N VAL A 241 -0.65 -9.03 -8.86
CA VAL A 241 -0.43 -8.45 -10.19
C VAL A 241 1.05 -8.15 -10.42
N TRP A 242 1.76 -7.65 -9.43
CA TRP A 242 3.18 -7.36 -9.55
C TRP A 242 4.04 -8.63 -9.73
N LEU A 243 3.71 -9.71 -9.04
CA LEU A 243 4.33 -11.01 -9.28
C LEU A 243 4.00 -11.55 -10.68
N HIS A 244 2.76 -11.39 -11.16
CA HIS A 244 2.43 -11.71 -12.55
C HIS A 244 3.36 -10.99 -13.53
N GLU A 245 3.61 -9.68 -13.35
CA GLU A 245 4.48 -8.89 -14.22
C GLU A 245 5.95 -9.32 -14.13
N ILE A 246 6.46 -9.65 -12.95
CA ILE A 246 7.83 -10.15 -12.76
C ILE A 246 8.03 -11.47 -13.54
N TYR A 247 7.02 -12.32 -13.59
CA TYR A 247 7.10 -13.63 -14.23
C TYR A 247 6.46 -13.71 -15.64
N LYS A 248 6.00 -12.59 -16.18
CA LYS A 248 5.22 -12.56 -17.44
C LYS A 248 5.96 -13.20 -18.63
N ASP A 249 7.27 -13.02 -18.72
CA ASP A 249 8.12 -13.56 -19.80
C ASP A 249 8.95 -14.78 -19.34
N SER A 250 8.59 -15.40 -18.20
CA SER A 250 9.28 -16.53 -17.59
C SER A 250 8.49 -17.84 -17.78
N GLU A 251 9.23 -18.94 -17.95
CA GLU A 251 8.66 -20.30 -17.94
C GLU A 251 8.58 -20.90 -16.52
N ALA A 252 8.90 -20.13 -15.47
CA ALA A 252 8.85 -20.58 -14.09
C ALA A 252 7.42 -21.05 -13.72
N THR A 253 7.34 -22.17 -13.02
CA THR A 253 6.08 -22.80 -12.64
C THR A 253 5.89 -22.86 -11.13
N VAL A 254 4.65 -23.02 -10.72
CA VAL A 254 4.25 -23.28 -9.33
C VAL A 254 3.30 -24.46 -9.30
N THR A 255 3.42 -25.30 -8.26
CA THR A 255 2.49 -26.42 -8.01
C THR A 255 1.67 -26.09 -6.77
N TYR A 256 0.34 -26.11 -6.88
CA TYR A 256 -0.57 -25.82 -5.79
C TYR A 256 -1.73 -26.81 -5.69
N GLY A 257 -2.27 -26.92 -4.47
CA GLY A 257 -3.40 -27.79 -4.17
C GLY A 257 -4.75 -27.21 -4.59
N TYR A 258 -5.66 -28.08 -5.02
CA TYR A 258 -7.06 -27.72 -5.29
C TYR A 258 -8.00 -28.88 -4.94
N ILE A 259 -9.30 -28.60 -4.89
CA ILE A 259 -10.32 -29.59 -4.56
C ILE A 259 -11.09 -29.97 -5.83
N LYS A 260 -11.17 -31.28 -6.11
CA LYS A 260 -11.94 -31.80 -7.23
C LYS A 260 -13.45 -31.84 -6.92
N PRO A 261 -14.34 -31.99 -7.95
CA PRO A 261 -15.78 -32.11 -7.73
C PRO A 261 -16.19 -33.27 -6.81
N ASP A 262 -15.40 -34.34 -6.78
CA ASP A 262 -15.60 -35.48 -5.87
C ASP A 262 -15.09 -35.25 -4.45
N LYS A 263 -14.69 -34.01 -4.15
CA LYS A 263 -14.09 -33.53 -2.89
C LYS A 263 -12.71 -34.12 -2.56
N SER A 264 -12.10 -34.87 -3.45
CA SER A 264 -10.70 -35.29 -3.29
C SER A 264 -9.75 -34.13 -3.52
N ARG A 265 -8.57 -34.15 -2.87
CA ARG A 265 -7.51 -33.15 -3.02
C ARG A 265 -6.56 -33.59 -4.11
N ALA A 266 -6.17 -32.66 -4.94
CA ALA A 266 -5.20 -32.86 -6.01
C ALA A 266 -4.27 -31.64 -6.10
N SER A 267 -3.21 -31.77 -6.87
CA SER A 267 -2.32 -30.65 -7.21
C SER A 267 -2.26 -30.45 -8.71
N LYS A 268 -1.96 -29.23 -9.13
CA LYS A 268 -1.68 -28.89 -10.52
C LYS A 268 -0.48 -27.96 -10.60
N THR A 269 0.26 -28.05 -11.70
CA THR A 269 1.41 -27.19 -12.00
C THR A 269 1.04 -26.26 -13.15
N VAL A 270 1.26 -24.96 -12.95
CA VAL A 270 0.97 -23.91 -13.94
C VAL A 270 2.10 -22.90 -13.97
N LYS A 271 2.15 -22.03 -14.99
CA LYS A 271 3.10 -20.91 -15.00
C LYS A 271 2.82 -19.95 -13.85
N LYS A 272 3.88 -19.45 -13.20
CA LYS A 272 3.75 -18.49 -12.10
C LYS A 272 2.96 -17.24 -12.53
N SER A 273 3.22 -16.72 -13.73
CA SER A 273 2.52 -15.54 -14.25
C SER A 273 1.02 -15.74 -14.35
N GLU A 274 0.56 -16.89 -14.84
CA GLU A 274 -0.86 -17.23 -14.95
C GLU A 274 -1.49 -17.42 -13.56
N TYR A 275 -0.79 -18.11 -12.68
CA TYR A 275 -1.21 -18.37 -11.31
C TYR A 275 -1.49 -17.07 -10.54
N TYR A 276 -0.53 -16.14 -10.53
CA TYR A 276 -0.67 -14.90 -9.81
C TYR A 276 -1.79 -14.01 -10.37
N LEU A 277 -1.92 -13.90 -11.70
CA LEU A 277 -3.01 -13.12 -12.30
C LEU A 277 -4.39 -13.74 -12.06
N GLU A 278 -4.50 -15.09 -12.11
CA GLU A 278 -5.75 -15.80 -11.80
C GLU A 278 -6.20 -15.48 -10.36
N PHE A 279 -5.27 -15.60 -9.39
CA PHE A 279 -5.60 -15.31 -7.99
C PHE A 279 -5.84 -13.82 -7.73
N ALA A 280 -5.14 -12.90 -8.37
CA ALA A 280 -5.44 -11.48 -8.29
C ALA A 280 -6.89 -11.18 -8.68
N LYS A 281 -7.37 -11.75 -9.79
CA LYS A 281 -8.76 -11.63 -10.24
C LYS A 281 -9.74 -12.28 -9.25
N LYS A 282 -9.45 -13.48 -8.76
CA LYS A 282 -10.31 -14.20 -7.79
C LYS A 282 -10.46 -13.40 -6.49
N VAL A 283 -9.37 -12.88 -5.95
CA VAL A 283 -9.38 -12.08 -4.71
C VAL A 283 -10.14 -10.76 -4.92
N TYR A 284 -9.91 -10.08 -6.04
CA TYR A 284 -10.65 -8.87 -6.39
C TYR A 284 -12.16 -9.13 -6.50
N ASP A 285 -12.54 -10.15 -7.25
CA ASP A 285 -13.95 -10.49 -7.47
C ASP A 285 -14.64 -10.95 -6.16
N PHE A 286 -13.90 -11.65 -5.27
CA PHE A 286 -14.40 -12.00 -3.94
C PHE A 286 -14.67 -10.74 -3.11
N GLN A 287 -13.69 -9.86 -2.97
CA GLN A 287 -13.80 -8.62 -2.19
C GLN A 287 -14.97 -7.76 -2.69
N ARG A 288 -15.00 -7.52 -4.00
CA ARG A 288 -16.03 -6.71 -4.65
C ARG A 288 -17.44 -7.30 -4.44
N SER A 289 -17.61 -8.61 -4.64
CA SER A 289 -18.92 -9.23 -4.59
C SER A 289 -19.47 -9.40 -3.18
N ASN A 290 -18.60 -9.54 -2.18
CA ASN A 290 -19.02 -9.87 -0.82
C ASN A 290 -18.96 -8.68 0.14
N LEU A 291 -18.09 -7.71 -0.07
CA LEU A 291 -17.83 -6.64 0.91
C LEU A 291 -18.16 -5.24 0.40
N MET A 292 -18.42 -5.04 -0.90
CA MET A 292 -18.83 -3.74 -1.41
C MET A 292 -20.24 -3.39 -0.93
N ARG A 293 -20.40 -2.17 -0.40
CA ARG A 293 -21.65 -1.59 0.09
C ARG A 293 -22.40 -0.88 -1.04
N SER A 294 -23.67 -0.58 -0.78
CA SER A 294 -24.52 0.18 -1.74
C SER A 294 -24.09 1.64 -1.93
N ASP A 295 -23.35 2.22 -0.97
CA ASP A 295 -22.78 3.57 -1.07
C ASP A 295 -21.42 3.60 -1.79
N GLY A 296 -20.92 2.44 -2.24
CA GLY A 296 -19.74 2.29 -3.08
C GLY A 296 -18.42 2.20 -2.36
N VAL A 297 -18.41 2.04 -1.03
CA VAL A 297 -17.22 1.71 -0.23
C VAL A 297 -17.30 0.28 0.31
N TYR A 298 -16.31 -0.18 1.07
CA TYR A 298 -16.20 -1.58 1.48
C TYR A 298 -16.36 -1.74 3.00
N ASP A 299 -17.19 -2.71 3.42
CA ASP A 299 -17.30 -3.15 4.81
C ASP A 299 -15.99 -3.80 5.29
N ASP A 300 -15.81 -3.92 6.60
CA ASP A 300 -14.61 -4.49 7.20
C ASP A 300 -14.53 -6.00 6.97
N MET A 301 -15.60 -6.76 7.25
CA MET A 301 -15.54 -8.21 7.22
C MET A 301 -16.85 -8.88 6.79
N LEU A 302 -16.71 -10.12 6.39
CA LEU A 302 -17.78 -11.11 6.26
C LEU A 302 -17.69 -12.08 7.44
N GLY A 303 -18.79 -12.19 8.21
CA GLY A 303 -18.92 -13.12 9.32
C GLY A 303 -19.34 -12.50 10.64
N GLY A 304 -18.84 -11.30 10.97
CA GLY A 304 -19.17 -10.63 12.22
C GLY A 304 -18.53 -11.26 13.47
N ASP A 305 -18.72 -10.62 14.63
CA ASP A 305 -18.07 -11.01 15.90
C ASP A 305 -18.54 -12.36 16.44
N ASP A 306 -19.79 -12.74 16.20
CA ASP A 306 -20.40 -13.98 16.64
C ASP A 306 -19.88 -15.23 15.89
N THR A 307 -19.20 -15.01 14.77
CA THR A 307 -18.58 -16.07 13.95
C THR A 307 -17.05 -16.09 14.06
N GLN A 308 -16.46 -15.31 14.94
CA GLN A 308 -15.08 -15.47 15.42
C GLN A 308 -15.04 -16.76 16.25
N GLY A 309 -15.11 -17.87 15.57
CA GLY A 309 -15.30 -19.14 16.19
C GLY A 309 -14.20 -20.12 15.86
N GLN A 310 -14.45 -21.32 16.25
CA GLN A 310 -13.51 -22.41 16.07
C GLN A 310 -13.39 -22.79 14.60
N VAL A 311 -12.15 -22.87 14.12
CA VAL A 311 -11.85 -23.46 12.82
C VAL A 311 -12.26 -24.92 12.85
N VAL A 312 -13.09 -25.32 11.89
CA VAL A 312 -13.61 -26.69 11.77
C VAL A 312 -12.82 -27.46 10.74
N TYR A 313 -12.63 -28.74 10.99
CA TYR A 313 -11.90 -29.66 10.12
C TYR A 313 -12.79 -30.82 9.66
N GLU A 314 -12.41 -31.44 8.56
CA GLU A 314 -13.03 -32.66 8.03
C GLU A 314 -11.97 -33.71 7.70
N GLU A 315 -12.35 -34.96 7.71
CA GLU A 315 -11.50 -36.07 7.31
C GLU A 315 -11.85 -36.51 5.89
N VAL A 316 -10.86 -36.53 4.98
CA VAL A 316 -11.05 -37.03 3.61
C VAL A 316 -9.86 -37.93 3.27
N GLY A 317 -10.18 -39.19 2.96
CA GLY A 317 -9.17 -40.21 2.64
C GLY A 317 -8.18 -40.46 3.77
N GLY A 318 -8.61 -40.35 5.03
CA GLY A 318 -7.76 -40.53 6.22
C GLY A 318 -6.84 -39.38 6.54
N LYS A 319 -7.02 -38.22 5.90
CA LYS A 319 -6.27 -37.00 6.17
C LYS A 319 -7.21 -35.88 6.62
N ARG A 320 -6.71 -35.06 7.55
CA ARG A 320 -7.42 -33.90 8.09
C ARG A 320 -7.21 -32.66 7.22
N TYR A 321 -8.30 -31.93 6.93
CA TYR A 321 -8.31 -30.71 6.16
C TYR A 321 -9.22 -29.67 6.81
N ARG A 322 -8.91 -28.38 6.61
CA ARG A 322 -9.79 -27.28 7.01
C ARG A 322 -11.10 -27.37 6.23
N LYS A 323 -12.23 -27.16 6.93
CA LYS A 323 -13.56 -27.12 6.35
C LYS A 323 -14.01 -25.68 6.13
N HIS A 324 -14.86 -25.46 5.10
CA HIS A 324 -15.57 -24.21 4.91
C HIS A 324 -16.47 -23.86 6.11
N THR A 325 -16.52 -22.58 6.46
CA THR A 325 -17.48 -22.01 7.40
C THR A 325 -18.42 -21.07 6.65
N ASN A 326 -19.73 -21.31 6.74
CA ASN A 326 -20.71 -20.41 6.14
C ASN A 326 -20.72 -19.07 6.87
N LEU A 327 -20.58 -17.98 6.13
CA LEU A 327 -20.58 -16.63 6.61
C LEU A 327 -21.66 -15.84 5.88
N TYR A 328 -22.52 -15.12 6.60
CA TYR A 328 -23.70 -14.50 6.02
C TYR A 328 -23.73 -12.98 6.19
N ASN A 329 -23.16 -12.47 7.28
CA ASN A 329 -23.24 -11.07 7.63
C ASN A 329 -22.04 -10.29 7.12
N ARG A 330 -22.28 -9.15 6.49
CA ARG A 330 -21.27 -8.12 6.31
C ARG A 330 -21.29 -7.19 7.52
N VAL A 331 -20.11 -6.85 8.03
CA VAL A 331 -19.94 -6.03 9.21
C VAL A 331 -18.93 -4.91 8.92
N GLY A 332 -19.32 -3.66 9.24
CA GLY A 332 -18.43 -2.51 9.22
C GLY A 332 -17.68 -2.30 10.55
N PRO A 333 -16.96 -1.18 10.73
CA PRO A 333 -17.05 0.01 9.90
C PRO A 333 -16.34 -0.12 8.55
N ALA A 334 -16.66 0.78 7.62
CA ALA A 334 -15.88 0.94 6.41
C ALA A 334 -14.60 1.72 6.77
N TYR A 335 -13.47 1.06 6.79
CA TYR A 335 -12.18 1.71 6.94
C TYR A 335 -11.66 2.23 5.60
N SER A 336 -10.94 3.35 5.62
CA SER A 336 -10.48 4.01 4.38
C SER A 336 -9.50 3.14 3.58
N TYR A 337 -8.66 2.35 4.24
CA TYR A 337 -7.73 1.43 3.56
C TYR A 337 -8.44 0.35 2.73
N ASN A 338 -9.66 -0.08 3.12
CA ASN A 338 -10.42 -1.05 2.35
C ASN A 338 -10.68 -0.54 0.92
N SER A 339 -11.06 0.74 0.80
CA SER A 339 -11.24 1.41 -0.50
C SER A 339 -9.89 1.68 -1.17
N GLY A 340 -8.88 2.11 -0.43
CA GLY A 340 -7.53 2.39 -0.95
C GLY A 340 -6.91 1.18 -1.64
N THR A 341 -6.97 0.01 -1.02
CA THR A 341 -6.43 -1.24 -1.60
C THR A 341 -7.19 -1.68 -2.85
N MET A 342 -8.51 -1.45 -2.90
CA MET A 342 -9.32 -1.75 -4.08
C MET A 342 -9.09 -0.77 -5.23
N LEU A 343 -8.78 0.51 -4.95
CA LEU A 343 -8.33 1.47 -5.96
C LEU A 343 -7.01 1.02 -6.59
N SER A 344 -6.01 0.70 -5.77
CA SER A 344 -4.71 0.17 -6.25
C SER A 344 -4.90 -1.13 -7.04
N GLY A 345 -5.69 -2.08 -6.50
CA GLY A 345 -5.96 -3.36 -7.15
C GLY A 345 -6.68 -3.22 -8.49
N ALA A 346 -7.68 -2.34 -8.58
CA ALA A 346 -8.39 -2.07 -9.83
C ALA A 346 -7.48 -1.39 -10.88
N SER A 347 -6.64 -0.44 -10.44
CA SER A 347 -5.63 0.21 -11.28
C SER A 347 -4.65 -0.80 -11.89
N ASP A 348 -4.11 -1.68 -11.06
CA ASP A 348 -3.15 -2.70 -11.48
C ASP A 348 -3.79 -3.75 -12.40
N LEU A 349 -4.99 -4.24 -12.05
CA LEU A 349 -5.72 -5.19 -12.91
C LEU A 349 -6.11 -4.56 -14.24
N TYR A 350 -6.56 -3.31 -14.26
CA TYR A 350 -6.83 -2.62 -15.53
C TYR A 350 -5.57 -2.45 -16.38
N ARG A 351 -4.44 -2.13 -15.75
CA ARG A 351 -3.15 -1.97 -16.43
C ARG A 351 -2.75 -3.23 -17.21
N VAL A 352 -2.89 -4.41 -16.61
CA VAL A 352 -2.43 -5.68 -17.21
C VAL A 352 -3.48 -6.38 -18.06
N THR A 353 -4.79 -6.18 -17.79
CA THR A 353 -5.87 -6.90 -18.49
C THR A 353 -6.59 -6.09 -19.55
N ARG A 354 -6.62 -4.77 -19.37
CA ARG A 354 -7.45 -3.82 -20.19
C ARG A 354 -8.96 -4.11 -20.13
N ASP A 355 -9.39 -4.87 -19.11
CA ASP A 355 -10.82 -5.13 -18.89
C ASP A 355 -11.51 -3.89 -18.31
N GLY A 356 -12.48 -3.34 -19.04
CA GLY A 356 -13.20 -2.11 -18.69
C GLY A 356 -13.95 -2.17 -17.36
N LYS A 357 -14.22 -3.37 -16.80
CA LYS A 357 -14.85 -3.50 -15.48
C LYS A 357 -13.99 -2.86 -14.39
N TYR A 358 -12.67 -3.07 -14.42
CA TYR A 358 -11.76 -2.51 -13.43
C TYR A 358 -11.65 -0.98 -13.53
N LEU A 359 -11.65 -0.44 -14.76
CA LEU A 359 -11.68 1.01 -14.96
C LEU A 359 -12.97 1.63 -14.42
N SER A 360 -14.13 1.04 -14.74
CA SER A 360 -15.42 1.52 -14.25
C SER A 360 -15.51 1.45 -12.72
N ASP A 361 -15.06 0.34 -12.12
CA ASP A 361 -15.03 0.18 -10.66
C ASP A 361 -14.12 1.23 -10.00
N LEU A 362 -12.92 1.47 -10.57
CA LEU A 362 -11.96 2.46 -10.10
C LEU A 362 -12.57 3.86 -10.10
N GLN A 363 -13.15 4.30 -11.23
CA GLN A 363 -13.74 5.64 -11.37
C GLN A 363 -14.90 5.87 -10.39
N ASN A 364 -15.76 4.87 -10.23
CA ASN A 364 -16.83 4.90 -9.22
C ASN A 364 -16.28 5.00 -7.80
N LEU A 365 -15.22 4.23 -7.50
CA LEU A 365 -14.64 4.18 -6.16
C LEU A 365 -13.87 5.45 -5.80
N VAL A 366 -13.19 6.12 -6.73
CA VAL A 366 -12.58 7.45 -6.50
C VAL A 366 -13.64 8.41 -5.95
N SER A 367 -14.77 8.52 -6.64
CA SER A 367 -15.85 9.45 -6.25
C SER A 367 -16.55 9.04 -4.94
N SER A 368 -16.85 7.75 -4.77
CA SER A 368 -17.60 7.27 -3.60
C SER A 368 -16.76 7.30 -2.33
N SER A 369 -15.48 6.92 -2.39
CA SER A 369 -14.59 6.92 -1.23
C SER A 369 -14.27 8.34 -0.76
N PHE A 370 -14.02 9.27 -1.68
CA PHE A 370 -13.79 10.67 -1.30
C PHE A 370 -15.03 11.27 -0.62
N ARG A 371 -16.22 11.08 -1.19
CA ARG A 371 -17.47 11.54 -0.59
C ARG A 371 -17.75 10.92 0.78
N TYR A 372 -17.31 9.68 1.01
CA TYR A 372 -17.55 8.98 2.27
C TYR A 372 -16.56 9.39 3.36
N PHE A 373 -15.26 9.40 3.07
CA PHE A 373 -14.20 9.58 4.07
C PHE A 373 -13.79 11.03 4.28
N ALA A 374 -13.80 11.88 3.25
CA ALA A 374 -13.41 13.27 3.35
C ALA A 374 -14.60 14.13 3.81
N LYS A 375 -14.40 14.93 4.84
CA LYS A 375 -15.41 15.87 5.35
C LYS A 375 -14.83 17.27 5.32
N LEU A 376 -15.61 18.26 4.88
CA LEU A 376 -15.22 19.66 5.05
C LEU A 376 -15.02 19.92 6.53
N ASP A 377 -13.85 20.43 6.89
CA ASP A 377 -13.49 20.68 8.28
C ASP A 377 -14.22 21.93 8.80
N ALA A 378 -14.90 21.80 9.94
CA ALA A 378 -15.67 22.90 10.52
C ALA A 378 -14.77 23.99 11.14
N ASP A 379 -13.60 23.59 11.66
CA ASP A 379 -12.66 24.46 12.36
C ASP A 379 -11.61 25.06 11.41
N LYS A 380 -11.45 24.47 10.23
CA LYS A 380 -10.48 24.85 9.17
C LYS A 380 -11.19 24.97 7.83
N PRO A 381 -11.95 26.04 7.56
CA PRO A 381 -12.66 26.21 6.30
C PRO A 381 -11.73 26.07 5.07
N GLY A 382 -12.16 25.30 4.09
CA GLY A 382 -11.37 24.99 2.88
C GLY A 382 -10.49 23.74 2.98
N PHE A 383 -10.40 23.13 4.17
CA PHE A 383 -9.74 21.83 4.35
C PHE A 383 -10.75 20.70 4.39
N TYR A 384 -10.30 19.52 4.00
CA TYR A 384 -10.99 18.26 4.29
C TYR A 384 -10.32 17.59 5.46
N SER A 385 -11.13 17.12 6.43
CA SER A 385 -10.67 16.28 7.53
C SER A 385 -11.05 14.83 7.29
N TYR A 386 -10.26 13.94 7.85
CA TYR A 386 -10.44 12.49 7.82
C TYR A 386 -10.51 11.98 9.25
N ASP A 387 -11.19 10.85 9.47
CA ASP A 387 -11.15 10.19 10.77
C ASP A 387 -9.71 9.77 11.11
N ILE A 388 -9.28 10.12 12.33
CA ILE A 388 -7.94 9.81 12.85
C ILE A 388 -8.00 8.96 14.13
N SER A 389 -9.20 8.45 14.48
CA SER A 389 -9.32 7.53 15.61
C SER A 389 -8.55 6.23 15.37
N ASP A 390 -8.09 5.61 16.44
CA ASP A 390 -7.29 4.39 16.39
C ASP A 390 -6.12 4.48 15.40
N PHE A 391 -6.10 3.64 14.35
CA PHE A 391 -5.03 3.56 13.34
C PHE A 391 -5.37 4.30 12.04
N ASN A 392 -6.44 5.10 12.01
CA ASN A 392 -6.95 5.71 10.79
C ASN A 392 -5.95 6.64 10.09
N ASN A 393 -4.97 7.22 10.77
CA ASN A 393 -3.90 7.97 10.07
C ASN A 393 -3.15 7.08 9.07
N TRP A 394 -2.81 5.85 9.42
CA TRP A 394 -2.19 4.92 8.48
C TRP A 394 -3.19 4.44 7.42
N PHE A 395 -4.45 4.16 7.80
CA PHE A 395 -5.51 3.78 6.87
C PHE A 395 -5.73 4.86 5.79
N ASN A 396 -5.67 6.12 6.17
CA ASN A 396 -5.81 7.26 5.27
C ASN A 396 -4.62 7.35 4.30
N GLY A 397 -3.40 7.05 4.74
CA GLY A 397 -2.22 6.95 3.87
C GLY A 397 -2.41 5.87 2.78
N VAL A 398 -2.99 4.71 3.13
CA VAL A 398 -3.33 3.67 2.15
C VAL A 398 -4.40 4.14 1.17
N LEU A 399 -5.40 4.90 1.62
CA LEU A 399 -6.42 5.50 0.74
C LEU A 399 -5.78 6.51 -0.22
N MET A 400 -4.92 7.40 0.28
CA MET A 400 -4.20 8.38 -0.53
C MET A 400 -3.36 7.70 -1.62
N ARG A 401 -2.62 6.64 -1.27
CA ARG A 401 -1.88 5.83 -2.25
C ARG A 401 -2.81 5.24 -3.32
N GLY A 402 -4.00 4.77 -2.93
CA GLY A 402 -5.01 4.31 -3.88
C GLY A 402 -5.46 5.40 -4.86
N TYR A 403 -5.63 6.64 -4.39
CA TYR A 403 -5.92 7.78 -5.28
C TYR A 403 -4.75 8.08 -6.22
N PHE A 404 -3.52 8.01 -5.74
CA PHE A 404 -2.35 8.18 -6.60
C PHE A 404 -2.31 7.11 -7.72
N ASP A 405 -2.53 5.84 -7.39
CA ASP A 405 -2.56 4.75 -8.36
C ASP A 405 -3.71 4.91 -9.37
N ALA A 406 -4.84 5.50 -8.93
CA ALA A 406 -6.00 5.76 -9.78
C ALA A 406 -5.83 6.98 -10.68
N TYR A 407 -5.04 7.99 -10.30
CA TYR A 407 -4.93 9.29 -10.98
C TYR A 407 -4.61 9.16 -12.47
N LYS A 408 -3.77 8.22 -12.83
CA LYS A 408 -3.42 7.89 -14.21
C LYS A 408 -4.63 7.57 -15.12
N TYR A 409 -5.73 7.09 -14.53
CA TYR A 409 -6.93 6.63 -15.23
C TYR A 409 -8.17 7.48 -14.91
N ASP A 410 -8.09 8.27 -13.84
CA ASP A 410 -9.16 9.17 -13.42
C ASP A 410 -8.56 10.43 -12.77
N ILE A 411 -8.54 11.53 -13.53
CA ILE A 411 -8.03 12.83 -13.09
C ILE A 411 -8.81 13.38 -11.87
N SER A 412 -10.02 12.91 -11.60
CA SER A 412 -10.78 13.36 -10.43
C SER A 412 -10.14 12.96 -9.09
N ALA A 413 -9.16 12.04 -9.12
CA ALA A 413 -8.31 11.71 -7.98
C ALA A 413 -7.35 12.85 -7.57
N GLU A 414 -7.21 13.92 -8.35
CA GLU A 414 -6.43 15.11 -7.98
C GLU A 414 -6.94 15.78 -6.71
N THR A 415 -8.24 16.03 -6.63
CA THR A 415 -8.85 16.69 -5.45
C THR A 415 -8.57 15.94 -4.15
N PRO A 416 -8.76 14.60 -4.07
CA PRO A 416 -8.30 13.82 -2.92
C PRO A 416 -6.82 14.00 -2.60
N LEU A 417 -5.93 13.88 -3.58
CA LEU A 417 -4.47 14.01 -3.38
C LEU A 417 -4.10 15.38 -2.84
N GLU A 418 -4.64 16.45 -3.42
CA GLU A 418 -4.40 17.81 -2.94
C GLU A 418 -4.96 18.06 -1.54
N SER A 419 -6.02 17.37 -1.12
CA SER A 419 -6.54 17.47 0.24
C SER A 419 -5.57 16.89 1.28
N PHE A 420 -4.91 15.78 0.97
CA PHE A 420 -3.85 15.22 1.82
C PHE A 420 -2.61 16.11 1.85
N GLN A 421 -2.19 16.63 0.69
CA GLN A 421 -1.08 17.59 0.62
C GLN A 421 -1.34 18.82 1.49
N ALA A 422 -2.57 19.38 1.42
CA ALA A 422 -2.94 20.55 2.20
C ALA A 422 -2.87 20.29 3.71
N ASN A 423 -3.34 19.13 4.18
CA ASN A 423 -3.29 18.75 5.59
C ASN A 423 -1.86 18.60 6.09
N LEU A 424 -1.02 17.92 5.31
CA LEU A 424 0.39 17.72 5.64
C LEU A 424 1.17 19.04 5.67
N ASP A 425 0.98 19.90 4.65
CA ASP A 425 1.64 21.20 4.57
C ASP A 425 1.21 22.12 5.71
N TYR A 426 -0.09 22.14 6.05
CA TYR A 426 -0.60 22.89 7.18
C TYR A 426 0.05 22.45 8.50
N ALA A 427 0.12 21.14 8.74
CA ALA A 427 0.75 20.59 9.94
C ALA A 427 2.26 20.88 9.99
N TRP A 428 2.94 20.76 8.86
CA TRP A 428 4.36 21.07 8.74
C TRP A 428 4.66 22.52 9.11
N ASP A 429 3.91 23.44 8.54
CA ASP A 429 4.13 24.89 8.74
C ASP A 429 3.73 25.38 10.13
N LYS A 430 2.76 24.72 10.77
CA LYS A 430 2.19 25.18 12.05
C LYS A 430 2.64 24.38 13.27
N TYR A 431 2.91 23.11 13.10
CA TYR A 431 3.00 22.18 14.21
C TYR A 431 4.24 21.29 14.19
N LEU A 432 5.13 21.41 13.20
CA LEU A 432 6.37 20.64 13.21
C LEU A 432 7.17 20.92 14.49
N TYR A 433 7.49 19.87 15.23
CA TYR A 433 8.28 19.94 16.44
C TYR A 433 9.25 18.77 16.54
N SER A 434 10.54 19.04 16.70
CA SER A 434 11.61 18.01 16.74
C SER A 434 11.54 17.01 15.57
N SER A 435 11.29 17.51 14.35
CA SER A 435 11.09 16.72 13.12
C SER A 435 9.95 15.68 13.23
N MET A 436 8.91 16.01 13.99
CA MET A 436 7.71 15.18 14.15
C MET A 436 6.45 16.01 13.94
N LEU A 437 5.43 15.38 13.39
CA LEU A 437 4.07 15.91 13.23
C LEU A 437 3.15 15.37 14.33
N PRO A 438 2.13 16.15 14.74
CA PRO A 438 1.12 15.67 15.70
C PRO A 438 0.21 14.62 15.06
N THR A 439 -0.39 13.77 15.88
CA THR A 439 -1.43 12.81 15.41
C THR A 439 -2.58 13.49 14.70
N ASN A 440 -3.02 14.68 15.17
CA ASN A 440 -4.00 15.49 14.47
C ASN A 440 -3.33 16.62 13.69
N LEU A 441 -3.26 16.47 12.37
CA LEU A 441 -2.58 17.42 11.47
C LEU A 441 -3.27 18.80 11.43
N LEU A 442 -4.56 18.89 11.71
CA LEU A 442 -5.31 20.15 11.62
C LEU A 442 -5.45 20.87 12.97
N LEU A 443 -5.46 20.15 14.09
CA LEU A 443 -5.58 20.73 15.45
C LEU A 443 -4.23 20.85 16.19
N GLY A 444 -3.23 20.08 15.77
CA GLY A 444 -1.88 20.17 16.32
C GLY A 444 -1.69 19.47 17.66
N TRP A 445 -0.70 19.93 18.42
CA TRP A 445 -0.35 19.35 19.72
C TRP A 445 -1.29 19.79 20.82
N GLY A 446 -1.69 18.85 21.68
CA GLY A 446 -2.49 19.15 22.87
C GLY A 446 -1.74 20.01 23.91
N ALA A 447 -2.48 20.59 24.85
CA ALA A 447 -1.94 21.48 25.88
C ALA A 447 -0.97 20.76 26.86
N ASP A 448 -1.29 19.52 27.24
CA ASP A 448 -0.46 18.70 28.13
C ASP A 448 0.65 18.01 27.35
N ARG A 449 1.84 18.60 27.39
CA ARG A 449 3.02 18.11 26.64
C ARG A 449 3.50 16.71 27.08
N SER A 450 3.29 16.36 28.34
CA SER A 450 3.65 15.03 28.86
C SER A 450 2.82 13.89 28.28
N LYS A 451 1.68 14.19 27.67
CA LYS A 451 0.76 13.23 27.05
C LYS A 451 0.82 13.20 25.53
N GLN A 452 1.75 13.92 24.92
CA GLN A 452 1.86 13.98 23.46
C GLN A 452 2.67 12.78 22.93
N ASN A 453 2.19 11.57 23.21
CA ASN A 453 2.77 10.35 22.66
C ASN A 453 2.28 10.16 21.23
N VAL A 454 3.22 10.07 20.29
CA VAL A 454 2.93 9.76 18.88
C VAL A 454 3.24 8.29 18.65
N GLU A 455 2.33 7.60 18.00
CA GLU A 455 2.57 6.22 17.58
C GLU A 455 3.55 6.20 16.41
N GLY A 456 4.57 5.33 16.47
CA GLY A 456 5.61 5.28 15.45
C GLY A 456 5.08 5.02 14.04
N MET A 457 4.02 4.21 13.93
CA MET A 457 3.31 3.97 12.68
C MET A 457 2.87 5.27 11.99
N PHE A 458 2.41 6.29 12.73
CA PHE A 458 1.91 7.53 12.13
C PHE A 458 3.04 8.39 11.58
N VAL A 459 4.21 8.42 12.23
CA VAL A 459 5.38 9.13 11.70
C VAL A 459 5.77 8.57 10.33
N PHE A 460 5.80 7.24 10.21
CA PHE A 460 6.12 6.57 8.95
C PHE A 460 4.99 6.69 7.93
N ALA A 461 3.70 6.70 8.35
CA ALA A 461 2.58 6.96 7.46
C ALA A 461 2.68 8.35 6.80
N PHE A 462 2.90 9.40 7.60
CA PHE A 462 3.08 10.77 7.07
C PHE A 462 4.31 10.89 6.17
N ALA A 463 5.40 10.18 6.50
CA ALA A 463 6.58 10.12 5.64
C ALA A 463 6.26 9.43 4.30
N ALA A 464 5.53 8.31 4.32
CA ALA A 464 5.10 7.62 3.11
C ALA A 464 4.17 8.50 2.25
N GLU A 465 3.23 9.22 2.89
CA GLU A 465 2.35 10.17 2.21
C GLU A 465 3.14 11.26 1.49
N TYR A 466 4.09 11.91 2.18
CA TYR A 466 4.97 12.90 1.55
C TYR A 466 5.78 12.33 0.39
N ALA A 467 6.31 11.11 0.53
CA ALA A 467 7.08 10.47 -0.54
C ALA A 467 6.21 10.13 -1.76
N VAL A 468 4.99 9.63 -1.56
CA VAL A 468 4.04 9.37 -2.65
C VAL A 468 3.60 10.67 -3.32
N LEU A 469 3.35 11.74 -2.56
CA LEU A 469 3.05 13.06 -3.10
C LEU A 469 4.24 13.68 -3.84
N ALA A 470 5.48 13.41 -3.38
CA ALA A 470 6.68 13.79 -4.13
C ALA A 470 6.74 13.08 -5.49
N ARG A 471 6.43 11.78 -5.51
CA ARG A 471 6.34 11.02 -6.76
C ARG A 471 5.23 11.53 -7.66
N TYR A 472 4.05 11.83 -7.12
CA TYR A 472 2.95 12.46 -7.86
C TYR A 472 3.38 13.76 -8.54
N LYS A 473 4.02 14.69 -7.79
CA LYS A 473 4.55 15.95 -8.36
C LYS A 473 5.75 15.77 -9.29
N THR A 474 6.36 14.59 -9.33
CA THR A 474 7.44 14.25 -10.26
C THR A 474 6.91 13.69 -11.57
N GLU A 475 5.85 12.85 -11.52
CA GLU A 475 5.29 12.17 -12.70
C GLU A 475 4.28 13.04 -13.48
N TYR A 476 3.64 14.01 -12.81
CA TYR A 476 2.54 14.85 -13.33
C TYR A 476 2.76 16.34 -13.04
#